data_215690971e03744e034f6443237433bf
#
_entry.id   215690971e03744e034f6443237433bf
#
_cell.length_a   1.000
_cell.length_b   1.000
_cell.length_c   1.000
_cell.angle_alpha   90.00
_cell.angle_beta   90.00
_cell.angle_gamma   90.00
#
_symmetry.space_group_name_H-M   'P 1'
#
loop_
_entity.id
_entity.type
_entity.pdbx_description
1 polymer ?
#
loop_
_entity_poly.entity_id
_entity_poly.type
_entity_poly.pdbx_seq_one_letter_code
_entity_poly.pdbx_strand_id
1 'polypeptide(L)'
;LFERCGGCTLQYMDQPSLLAWKTGLVSHALEKAGFDIPQDITSFQVPPNSRRRADLAVRRTEQGIVIGLHAKGSQDVTDMTSCAVLHPAIVSSLPALRTTLRTLNAVHKTADLHINLLDSGLDILLSTDSPLIATDRQRLTALAEELDIPRISWQRLKAATPYETAVQRAPVYQTIAGHQLTPPPGAFLQATAQSETAIQQAVLDALPARLGKRASLIELYAGCGTLSLPLGDRCQVQAYEGYEPALAALKSVGKSRVTSVCRDLNRQPIMGKDLGKADVVVLDPPHAGAKLQMRQIALGKPDYVIYVSCNPAALSNDASQLAQAGYRLETVSVIDQFLWSPETEAVCRFKRESSRRSRNALSH
;
A
#
# COMPACT_ATOMS: atom_id res chain seq x y z
N LEU A 1 10.98 -7.99 -22.20
CA LEU A 1 11.01 -8.68 -20.89
C LEU A 1 9.73 -9.45 -20.59
N PHE A 2 8.67 -9.29 -21.39
CA PHE A 2 7.47 -10.10 -21.33
C PHE A 2 7.86 -11.60 -21.44
N GLU A 3 7.16 -12.49 -20.76
CA GLU A 3 7.44 -13.93 -20.61
C GLU A 3 8.59 -14.29 -19.64
N ARG A 4 9.54 -13.40 -19.37
CA ARG A 4 10.67 -13.66 -18.44
C ARG A 4 10.48 -13.01 -17.10
N CYS A 5 10.08 -11.74 -17.07
CA CYS A 5 9.87 -10.96 -15.85
C CYS A 5 8.59 -11.41 -15.13
N GLY A 6 8.67 -11.70 -13.83
CA GLY A 6 7.52 -12.12 -13.03
C GLY A 6 6.53 -11.02 -12.67
N GLY A 7 6.86 -9.74 -12.95
CA GLY A 7 6.03 -8.60 -12.55
C GLY A 7 4.77 -8.36 -13.39
N CYS A 8 4.73 -8.85 -14.64
CA CYS A 8 3.64 -8.60 -15.58
C CYS A 8 3.25 -9.88 -16.30
N THR A 9 2.26 -10.60 -15.77
CA THR A 9 1.82 -11.89 -16.31
C THR A 9 0.67 -11.79 -17.30
N LEU A 10 0.03 -10.61 -17.39
CA LEU A 10 -1.18 -10.36 -18.17
C LEU A 10 -0.99 -9.29 -19.27
N GLN A 11 0.25 -9.04 -19.73
CA GLN A 11 0.53 -8.02 -20.77
C GLN A 11 -0.12 -8.33 -22.13
N TYR A 12 -0.60 -9.54 -22.35
CA TYR A 12 -1.35 -9.92 -23.55
C TYR A 12 -2.79 -9.39 -23.56
N MET A 13 -3.29 -8.89 -22.42
CA MET A 13 -4.62 -8.29 -22.32
C MET A 13 -4.56 -6.79 -22.59
N ASP A 14 -5.52 -6.28 -23.36
CA ASP A 14 -5.76 -4.84 -23.45
C ASP A 14 -6.27 -4.28 -22.11
N GLN A 15 -6.10 -2.97 -21.91
CA GLN A 15 -6.41 -2.36 -20.61
C GLN A 15 -7.89 -2.44 -20.24
N PRO A 16 -8.88 -2.17 -21.12
CA PRO A 16 -10.29 -2.32 -20.80
C PRO A 16 -10.69 -3.75 -20.41
N SER A 17 -10.23 -4.75 -21.15
CA SER A 17 -10.47 -6.17 -20.85
C SER A 17 -9.86 -6.58 -19.52
N LEU A 18 -8.65 -6.11 -19.22
CA LEU A 18 -7.98 -6.35 -17.94
C LEU A 18 -8.77 -5.75 -16.76
N LEU A 19 -9.26 -4.50 -16.89
CA LEU A 19 -10.05 -3.85 -15.87
C LEU A 19 -11.38 -4.56 -15.64
N ALA A 20 -12.08 -4.96 -16.72
CA ALA A 20 -13.31 -5.72 -16.62
C ALA A 20 -13.09 -7.08 -15.93
N TRP A 21 -12.03 -7.78 -16.27
CA TRP A 21 -11.67 -9.05 -15.63
C TRP A 21 -11.38 -8.88 -14.14
N LYS A 22 -10.60 -7.85 -13.75
CA LYS A 22 -10.31 -7.53 -12.33
C LYS A 22 -11.57 -7.16 -11.55
N THR A 23 -12.47 -6.39 -12.16
CA THR A 23 -13.78 -6.09 -11.57
C THR A 23 -14.57 -7.38 -11.31
N GLY A 24 -14.57 -8.32 -12.27
CA GLY A 24 -15.16 -9.64 -12.11
C GLY A 24 -14.54 -10.46 -10.96
N LEU A 25 -13.22 -10.39 -10.76
CA LEU A 25 -12.55 -11.06 -9.63
C LEU A 25 -13.03 -10.53 -8.28
N VAL A 26 -13.17 -9.19 -8.14
CA VAL A 26 -13.65 -8.57 -6.90
C VAL A 26 -15.12 -8.94 -6.67
N SER A 27 -15.98 -8.87 -7.68
CA SER A 27 -17.38 -9.25 -7.58
C SER A 27 -17.53 -10.71 -7.13
N HIS A 28 -16.83 -11.63 -7.79
CA HIS A 28 -16.86 -13.05 -7.42
C HIS A 28 -16.36 -13.31 -5.99
N ALA A 29 -15.33 -12.58 -5.53
CA ALA A 29 -14.82 -12.69 -4.17
C ALA A 29 -15.88 -12.26 -3.12
N LEU A 30 -16.65 -11.21 -3.40
CA LEU A 30 -17.71 -10.69 -2.54
C LEU A 30 -18.97 -11.58 -2.58
N GLU A 31 -19.34 -12.11 -3.74
CA GLU A 31 -20.41 -13.13 -3.87
C GLU A 31 -20.09 -14.38 -3.04
N LYS A 32 -18.86 -14.88 -3.16
CA LYS A 32 -18.37 -16.01 -2.35
C LYS A 32 -18.39 -15.71 -0.85
N ALA A 33 -18.21 -14.46 -0.45
CA ALA A 33 -18.32 -14.02 0.93
C ALA A 33 -19.77 -13.93 1.43
N GLY A 34 -20.77 -14.06 0.54
CA GLY A 34 -22.20 -14.07 0.86
C GLY A 34 -22.90 -12.73 0.67
N PHE A 35 -22.37 -11.85 -0.20
CA PHE A 35 -22.99 -10.56 -0.49
C PHE A 35 -23.59 -10.51 -1.87
N ASP A 36 -24.74 -9.80 -1.99
CA ASP A 36 -25.26 -9.35 -3.27
C ASP A 36 -24.41 -8.20 -3.77
N ILE A 37 -24.07 -8.22 -5.06
CA ILE A 37 -23.21 -7.19 -5.67
C ILE A 37 -24.05 -5.98 -6.07
N PRO A 38 -23.65 -4.75 -5.70
CA PRO A 38 -24.31 -3.54 -6.17
C PRO A 38 -24.29 -3.44 -7.70
N GLN A 39 -25.34 -2.90 -8.30
CA GLN A 39 -25.43 -2.72 -9.75
C GLN A 39 -24.34 -1.77 -10.28
N ASP A 40 -24.02 -0.73 -9.50
CA ASP A 40 -23.05 0.29 -9.87
C ASP A 40 -21.71 0.03 -9.17
N ILE A 41 -20.77 -0.54 -9.91
CA ILE A 41 -19.37 -0.66 -9.49
C ILE A 41 -18.58 0.43 -10.18
N THR A 42 -17.95 1.32 -9.40
CA THR A 42 -17.00 2.28 -9.96
C THR A 42 -15.67 1.62 -10.22
N SER A 43 -15.01 1.96 -11.31
CA SER A 43 -13.69 1.40 -11.63
C SER A 43 -12.74 2.47 -12.16
N PHE A 44 -11.47 2.32 -11.82
CA PHE A 44 -10.37 3.18 -12.26
C PHE A 44 -9.15 2.35 -12.60
N GLN A 45 -8.44 2.71 -13.67
CA GLN A 45 -7.19 2.04 -14.07
C GLN A 45 -6.10 3.08 -14.27
N VAL A 46 -4.90 2.79 -13.74
CA VAL A 46 -3.74 3.66 -13.91
C VAL A 46 -3.14 3.53 -15.30
N PRO A 47 -2.52 4.59 -15.86
CA PRO A 47 -1.80 4.49 -17.12
C PRO A 47 -0.49 3.69 -16.97
N PRO A 48 0.06 3.14 -18.07
CA PRO A 48 1.42 2.63 -18.11
C PRO A 48 2.45 3.67 -17.63
N ASN A 49 3.63 3.20 -17.24
CA ASN A 49 4.75 4.05 -16.82
C ASN A 49 4.43 5.01 -15.65
N SER A 50 3.50 4.64 -14.79
CA SER A 50 3.06 5.48 -13.66
C SER A 50 3.48 4.96 -12.29
N ARG A 51 3.97 3.71 -12.18
CA ARG A 51 4.33 3.10 -10.90
C ARG A 51 5.57 3.76 -10.30
N ARG A 52 5.39 4.37 -9.13
CA ARG A 52 6.40 5.17 -8.41
C ARG A 52 7.18 4.40 -7.34
N ARG A 53 6.93 3.09 -7.20
CA ARG A 53 7.60 2.23 -6.22
C ARG A 53 8.10 0.95 -6.86
N ALA A 54 9.36 0.59 -6.58
CA ALA A 54 9.98 -0.62 -7.06
C ALA A 54 10.78 -1.31 -5.95
N ASP A 55 10.56 -2.62 -5.80
CA ASP A 55 11.36 -3.53 -4.98
C ASP A 55 12.15 -4.42 -5.94
N LEU A 56 13.43 -4.11 -6.14
CA LEU A 56 14.27 -4.75 -7.14
C LEU A 56 15.35 -5.60 -6.47
N ALA A 57 15.50 -6.82 -6.94
CA ALA A 57 16.61 -7.68 -6.56
C ALA A 57 17.87 -7.32 -7.37
N VAL A 58 19.01 -7.37 -6.69
CA VAL A 58 20.34 -7.16 -7.28
C VAL A 58 21.14 -8.45 -7.14
N ARG A 59 21.79 -8.87 -8.22
CA ARG A 59 22.68 -10.04 -8.24
C ARG A 59 24.01 -9.68 -8.89
N ARG A 60 25.10 -10.04 -8.21
CA ARG A 60 26.44 -9.98 -8.81
C ARG A 60 26.71 -11.28 -9.55
N THR A 61 27.04 -11.17 -10.82
CA THR A 61 27.41 -12.29 -11.70
C THR A 61 28.84 -12.09 -12.21
N GLU A 62 29.39 -13.06 -12.90
CA GLU A 62 30.68 -12.95 -13.59
C GLU A 62 30.69 -11.83 -14.65
N GLN A 63 29.53 -11.57 -15.27
CA GLN A 63 29.34 -10.55 -16.30
C GLN A 63 29.07 -9.14 -15.74
N GLY A 64 28.80 -9.01 -14.43
CA GLY A 64 28.49 -7.74 -13.79
C GLY A 64 27.33 -7.79 -12.81
N ILE A 65 26.62 -6.66 -12.69
CA ILE A 65 25.44 -6.52 -11.85
C ILE A 65 24.16 -6.66 -12.69
N VAL A 66 23.26 -7.52 -12.25
CA VAL A 66 21.89 -7.66 -12.74
C VAL A 66 20.95 -6.99 -11.74
N ILE A 67 20.04 -6.13 -12.21
CA ILE A 67 19.00 -5.44 -11.40
C ILE A 67 17.65 -5.70 -12.02
N GLY A 68 16.70 -6.18 -11.25
CA GLY A 68 15.33 -6.35 -11.73
C GLY A 68 14.44 -7.18 -10.81
N LEU A 69 13.39 -7.73 -11.36
CA LEU A 69 12.45 -8.60 -10.66
C LEU A 69 12.81 -10.08 -10.88
N HIS A 70 12.38 -10.91 -9.95
CA HIS A 70 12.49 -12.35 -10.13
C HIS A 70 11.72 -12.81 -11.38
N ALA A 71 12.27 -13.77 -12.09
CA ALA A 71 11.58 -14.46 -13.17
C ALA A 71 10.39 -15.25 -12.60
N LYS A 72 9.36 -15.48 -13.43
CA LYS A 72 8.15 -16.18 -13.01
C LYS A 72 8.51 -17.58 -12.48
N GLY A 73 8.16 -17.85 -11.21
CA GLY A 73 8.40 -19.16 -10.58
C GLY A 73 9.88 -19.50 -10.33
N SER A 74 10.80 -18.53 -10.39
CA SER A 74 12.24 -18.75 -10.24
C SER A 74 12.85 -17.79 -9.23
N GLN A 75 14.03 -18.13 -8.70
CA GLN A 75 14.88 -17.23 -7.92
C GLN A 75 15.81 -16.37 -8.81
N ASP A 76 15.84 -16.65 -10.12
CA ASP A 76 16.65 -15.87 -11.06
C ASP A 76 16.11 -14.45 -11.20
N VAL A 77 17.00 -13.49 -11.33
CA VAL A 77 16.65 -12.09 -11.53
C VAL A 77 16.69 -11.79 -13.03
N THR A 78 15.57 -11.30 -13.56
CA THR A 78 15.49 -10.80 -14.93
C THR A 78 16.10 -9.40 -14.98
N ASP A 79 17.19 -9.22 -15.75
CA ASP A 79 17.83 -7.89 -15.87
C ASP A 79 16.88 -6.89 -16.52
N MET A 80 16.58 -5.82 -15.80
CA MET A 80 15.62 -4.82 -16.21
C MET A 80 16.30 -3.71 -17.00
N THR A 81 16.14 -3.71 -18.31
CA THR A 81 16.60 -2.64 -19.22
C THR A 81 15.47 -1.71 -19.65
N SER A 82 14.23 -2.16 -19.50
CA SER A 82 13.00 -1.41 -19.79
C SER A 82 11.87 -1.92 -18.92
N CYS A 83 10.85 -1.10 -18.68
CA CYS A 83 9.64 -1.51 -17.97
C CYS A 83 8.46 -0.66 -18.44
N ALA A 84 7.36 -1.29 -18.84
CA ALA A 84 6.14 -0.59 -19.26
C ALA A 84 5.28 -0.12 -18.07
N VAL A 85 5.62 -0.51 -16.85
CA VAL A 85 4.82 -0.22 -15.64
C VAL A 85 5.49 0.85 -14.77
N LEU A 86 6.80 0.73 -14.54
CA LEU A 86 7.56 1.67 -13.70
C LEU A 86 7.62 3.06 -14.33
N HIS A 87 7.60 4.08 -13.48
CA HIS A 87 7.81 5.47 -13.89
C HIS A 87 9.18 5.63 -14.57
N PRO A 88 9.29 6.41 -15.67
CA PRO A 88 10.54 6.58 -16.41
C PRO A 88 11.73 7.03 -15.54
N ALA A 89 11.54 7.86 -14.53
CA ALA A 89 12.61 8.29 -13.63
C ALA A 89 13.27 7.12 -12.88
N ILE A 90 12.52 6.07 -12.53
CA ILE A 90 13.09 4.86 -11.91
C ILE A 90 13.87 4.06 -12.95
N VAL A 91 13.29 3.85 -14.13
CA VAL A 91 13.94 3.07 -15.19
C VAL A 91 15.23 3.74 -15.68
N SER A 92 15.24 5.07 -15.85
CA SER A 92 16.40 5.84 -16.29
C SER A 92 17.55 5.86 -15.26
N SER A 93 17.27 5.63 -13.98
CA SER A 93 18.31 5.53 -12.94
C SER A 93 19.07 4.19 -12.94
N LEU A 94 18.49 3.12 -13.51
CA LEU A 94 19.05 1.77 -13.45
C LEU A 94 20.45 1.60 -14.05
N PRO A 95 20.83 2.25 -15.17
CA PRO A 95 22.19 2.17 -15.70
C PRO A 95 23.25 2.69 -14.73
N ALA A 96 23.05 3.88 -14.14
CA ALA A 96 23.99 4.46 -13.17
C ALA A 96 24.02 3.64 -11.87
N LEU A 97 22.85 3.19 -11.37
CA LEU A 97 22.76 2.26 -10.22
C LEU A 97 23.58 0.98 -10.50
N ARG A 98 23.45 0.37 -11.67
CA ARG A 98 24.18 -0.84 -12.05
C ARG A 98 25.70 -0.59 -12.05
N THR A 99 26.15 0.53 -12.63
CA THR A 99 27.55 0.92 -12.65
C THR A 99 28.11 1.10 -11.23
N THR A 100 27.39 1.83 -10.39
CA THR A 100 27.84 2.09 -9.01
C THR A 100 27.84 0.80 -8.18
N LEU A 101 26.75 0.02 -8.19
CA LEU A 101 26.67 -1.23 -7.41
C LEU A 101 27.73 -2.24 -7.79
N ARG A 102 28.20 -2.24 -9.04
CA ARG A 102 29.33 -3.08 -9.49
C ARG A 102 30.60 -2.76 -8.72
N THR A 103 30.80 -1.52 -8.32
CA THR A 103 32.02 -1.07 -7.62
C THR A 103 31.92 -1.19 -6.11
N LEU A 104 30.71 -1.35 -5.52
CA LEU A 104 30.54 -1.42 -4.07
C LEU A 104 31.12 -2.72 -3.50
N ASN A 105 31.95 -2.59 -2.46
CA ASN A 105 32.45 -3.71 -1.69
C ASN A 105 31.33 -4.37 -0.84
N ALA A 106 30.31 -3.59 -0.47
CA ALA A 106 29.17 -4.06 0.30
C ALA A 106 28.26 -5.03 -0.46
N VAL A 107 28.37 -5.14 -1.79
CA VAL A 107 27.60 -6.07 -2.62
C VAL A 107 28.49 -7.23 -3.04
N HIS A 108 28.55 -8.31 -2.24
CA HIS A 108 29.34 -9.50 -2.59
C HIS A 108 28.63 -10.40 -3.60
N LYS A 109 27.39 -10.77 -3.30
CA LYS A 109 26.56 -11.66 -4.15
C LYS A 109 25.21 -11.04 -4.44
N THR A 110 24.59 -10.49 -3.41
CA THR A 110 23.19 -10.05 -3.50
C THR A 110 22.98 -8.72 -2.78
N ALA A 111 22.05 -7.93 -3.32
CA ALA A 111 21.50 -6.77 -2.65
C ALA A 111 20.03 -6.64 -3.02
N ASP A 112 19.29 -5.81 -2.30
CA ASP A 112 17.94 -5.39 -2.66
C ASP A 112 17.89 -3.87 -2.73
N LEU A 113 17.15 -3.34 -3.70
CA LEU A 113 16.85 -1.93 -3.88
C LEU A 113 15.37 -1.70 -3.68
N HIS A 114 15.02 -0.95 -2.66
CA HIS A 114 13.70 -0.35 -2.55
C HIS A 114 13.78 1.09 -3.04
N ILE A 115 13.04 1.43 -4.08
CA ILE A 115 13.04 2.75 -4.71
C ILE A 115 11.63 3.32 -4.65
N ASN A 116 11.49 4.49 -4.03
CA ASN A 116 10.30 5.33 -4.11
C ASN A 116 10.61 6.57 -4.94
N LEU A 117 9.73 6.93 -5.86
CA LEU A 117 9.71 8.24 -6.48
C LEU A 117 8.74 9.11 -5.67
N LEU A 118 9.31 9.99 -4.86
CA LEU A 118 8.62 10.97 -4.03
C LEU A 118 8.49 12.30 -4.79
N ASP A 119 7.73 13.24 -4.23
CA ASP A 119 7.68 14.61 -4.77
C ASP A 119 9.04 15.30 -4.73
N SER A 120 9.89 14.94 -3.76
CA SER A 120 11.26 15.42 -3.64
C SER A 120 12.27 14.73 -4.56
N GLY A 121 11.89 13.69 -5.30
CA GLY A 121 12.78 12.88 -6.15
C GLY A 121 12.91 11.45 -5.71
N LEU A 122 13.92 10.73 -6.19
CA LEU A 122 14.15 9.34 -5.85
C LEU A 122 14.62 9.19 -4.39
N ASP A 123 13.97 8.31 -3.65
CA ASP A 123 14.36 7.87 -2.31
C ASP A 123 14.72 6.39 -2.36
N ILE A 124 15.98 6.06 -2.05
CA ILE A 124 16.52 4.72 -2.22
C ILE A 124 16.89 4.13 -0.86
N LEU A 125 16.37 2.93 -0.58
CA LEU A 125 16.87 2.08 0.50
C LEU A 125 17.63 0.91 -0.13
N LEU A 126 18.94 0.90 0.06
CA LEU A 126 19.84 -0.16 -0.38
C LEU A 126 20.05 -1.17 0.76
N SER A 127 19.74 -2.43 0.53
CA SER A 127 20.03 -3.53 1.46
C SER A 127 21.14 -4.40 0.88
N THR A 128 22.26 -4.60 1.60
CA THR A 128 23.43 -5.34 1.10
C THR A 128 23.83 -6.50 1.99
N ASP A 129 24.49 -7.50 1.42
CA ASP A 129 24.96 -8.69 2.12
C ASP A 129 26.22 -8.43 2.97
N SER A 130 26.88 -7.27 2.81
CA SER A 130 28.01 -6.82 3.63
C SER A 130 27.88 -5.35 4.04
N PRO A 131 28.54 -4.90 5.11
CA PRO A 131 28.48 -3.51 5.56
C PRO A 131 29.09 -2.54 4.55
N LEU A 132 28.57 -1.30 4.54
CA LEU A 132 29.19 -0.20 3.80
C LEU A 132 30.51 0.22 4.46
N ILE A 133 31.58 0.32 3.66
CA ILE A 133 32.84 0.96 4.05
C ILE A 133 32.91 2.40 3.55
N ALA A 134 33.90 3.15 3.98
CA ALA A 134 34.04 4.58 3.63
C ALA A 134 34.06 4.83 2.12
N THR A 135 34.76 3.99 1.35
CA THR A 135 34.80 4.12 -0.12
C THR A 135 33.45 3.82 -0.78
N ASP A 136 32.63 2.92 -0.20
CA ASP A 136 31.29 2.67 -0.71
C ASP A 136 30.39 3.89 -0.51
N ARG A 137 30.51 4.56 0.66
CA ARG A 137 29.74 5.80 0.94
C ARG A 137 30.11 6.92 -0.04
N GLN A 138 31.39 7.08 -0.37
CA GLN A 138 31.85 8.06 -1.38
C GLN A 138 31.23 7.78 -2.76
N ARG A 139 31.18 6.49 -3.16
CA ARG A 139 30.56 6.09 -4.43
C ARG A 139 29.03 6.33 -4.45
N LEU A 140 28.35 6.08 -3.34
CA LEU A 140 26.94 6.39 -3.20
C LEU A 140 26.69 7.90 -3.19
N THR A 141 27.59 8.69 -2.61
CA THR A 141 27.51 10.17 -2.69
C THR A 141 27.64 10.65 -4.13
N ALA A 142 28.63 10.16 -4.88
CA ALA A 142 28.79 10.51 -6.30
C ALA A 142 27.58 10.10 -7.15
N LEU A 143 26.99 8.91 -6.89
CA LEU A 143 25.75 8.49 -7.54
C LEU A 143 24.59 9.43 -7.24
N ALA A 144 24.45 9.83 -5.96
CA ALA A 144 23.39 10.73 -5.54
C ALA A 144 23.53 12.12 -6.17
N GLU A 145 24.76 12.57 -6.40
CA GLU A 145 25.08 13.82 -7.15
C GLU A 145 24.74 13.69 -8.63
N GLU A 146 25.14 12.60 -9.27
CA GLU A 146 24.90 12.34 -10.69
C GLU A 146 23.40 12.28 -11.04
N LEU A 147 22.61 11.63 -10.19
CA LEU A 147 21.17 11.39 -10.43
C LEU A 147 20.26 12.37 -9.69
N ASP A 148 20.81 13.36 -8.99
CA ASP A 148 20.07 14.28 -8.12
C ASP A 148 19.16 13.58 -7.11
N ILE A 149 19.68 12.51 -6.46
CA ILE A 149 18.94 11.73 -5.47
C ILE A 149 18.99 12.45 -4.12
N PRO A 150 17.84 12.83 -3.52
CA PRO A 150 17.79 13.50 -2.21
C PRO A 150 18.32 12.64 -1.08
N ARG A 151 17.99 11.32 -1.06
CA ARG A 151 18.38 10.41 0.03
C ARG A 151 18.71 9.01 -0.49
N ILE A 152 19.82 8.46 -0.02
CA ILE A 152 20.13 7.05 -0.09
C ILE A 152 20.29 6.54 1.35
N SER A 153 19.47 5.60 1.74
CA SER A 153 19.56 4.91 3.03
C SER A 153 20.10 3.50 2.82
N TRP A 154 20.66 2.94 3.87
CA TRP A 154 21.26 1.62 3.83
C TRP A 154 20.84 0.78 5.04
N GLN A 155 20.73 -0.51 4.82
CA GLN A 155 20.63 -1.53 5.87
C GLN A 155 21.32 -2.82 5.43
N ARG A 156 21.61 -3.69 6.38
CA ARG A 156 22.10 -5.03 6.07
C ARG A 156 20.95 -5.95 5.69
N LEU A 157 21.12 -6.77 4.65
CA LEU A 157 20.15 -7.80 4.28
C LEU A 157 19.82 -8.71 5.47
N LYS A 158 18.53 -8.98 5.68
CA LYS A 158 18.02 -9.89 6.74
C LYS A 158 18.42 -9.51 8.17
N ALA A 159 19.01 -8.34 8.39
CA ALA A 159 19.33 -7.89 9.74
C ALA A 159 18.07 -7.24 10.37
N ALA A 160 17.90 -7.48 11.68
CA ALA A 160 16.89 -6.76 12.48
C ALA A 160 17.34 -5.33 12.82
N THR A 161 18.48 -4.87 12.29
CA THR A 161 19.04 -3.53 12.53
C THR A 161 18.23 -2.49 11.75
N PRO A 162 17.95 -1.33 12.36
CA PRO A 162 17.32 -0.22 11.64
C PRO A 162 18.23 0.24 10.48
N TYR A 163 17.59 0.84 9.47
CA TYR A 163 18.33 1.51 8.40
C TYR A 163 19.13 2.72 8.94
N GLU A 164 20.18 3.08 8.25
CA GLU A 164 20.92 4.34 8.44
C GLU A 164 20.90 5.17 7.16
N THR A 165 20.99 6.49 7.30
CA THR A 165 21.13 7.38 6.14
C THR A 165 22.59 7.36 5.68
N ALA A 166 22.84 6.80 4.49
CA ALA A 166 24.16 6.78 3.88
C ALA A 166 24.50 8.11 3.19
N VAL A 167 23.50 8.72 2.53
CA VAL A 167 23.62 10.01 1.83
C VAL A 167 22.32 10.81 2.03
N GLN A 168 22.47 12.09 2.39
CA GLN A 168 21.37 13.07 2.47
C GLN A 168 21.81 14.36 1.81
N ARG A 169 21.26 14.68 0.62
CA ARG A 169 21.63 15.87 -0.16
C ARG A 169 20.59 16.98 -0.08
N ALA A 170 19.31 16.60 0.04
CA ALA A 170 18.20 17.53 0.05
C ALA A 170 17.09 17.07 1.01
N PRO A 171 16.14 17.94 1.37
CA PRO A 171 14.95 17.53 2.10
C PRO A 171 14.17 16.46 1.33
N VAL A 172 13.71 15.46 2.07
CA VAL A 172 12.88 14.37 1.52
C VAL A 172 11.44 14.57 1.96
N TYR A 173 10.52 14.63 1.01
CA TYR A 173 9.11 14.79 1.31
C TYR A 173 8.20 14.15 0.28
N GLN A 174 7.02 13.81 0.75
CA GLN A 174 5.85 13.41 -0.04
C GLN A 174 4.67 14.25 0.40
N THR A 175 3.86 14.69 -0.54
CA THR A 175 2.60 15.39 -0.27
C THR A 175 1.46 14.38 -0.30
N ILE A 176 0.72 14.28 0.80
CA ILE A 176 -0.48 13.44 0.92
C ILE A 176 -1.65 14.34 1.31
N ALA A 177 -2.70 14.39 0.50
CA ALA A 177 -3.87 15.24 0.72
C ALA A 177 -3.51 16.69 1.06
N GLY A 178 -2.52 17.27 0.37
CA GLY A 178 -2.04 18.65 0.58
C GLY A 178 -1.10 18.86 1.79
N HIS A 179 -0.77 17.81 2.52
CA HIS A 179 0.16 17.87 3.65
C HIS A 179 1.50 17.24 3.30
N GLN A 180 2.59 17.99 3.50
CA GLN A 180 3.94 17.47 3.35
C GLN A 180 4.37 16.68 4.59
N LEU A 181 4.96 15.52 4.38
CA LEU A 181 5.59 14.69 5.40
C LEU A 181 6.86 14.03 4.84
N THR A 182 7.76 13.63 5.74
CA THR A 182 8.96 12.89 5.38
C THR A 182 8.72 11.40 5.62
N PRO A 183 8.52 10.57 4.57
CA PRO A 183 8.37 9.13 4.76
C PRO A 183 9.68 8.51 5.28
N PRO A 184 9.63 7.48 6.12
CA PRO A 184 10.82 6.73 6.47
C PRO A 184 11.40 6.04 5.22
N PRO A 185 12.71 5.76 5.16
CA PRO A 185 13.32 4.97 4.10
C PRO A 185 12.59 3.65 3.89
N GLY A 186 12.31 3.33 2.64
CA GLY A 186 11.55 2.12 2.32
C GLY A 186 10.07 2.15 2.72
N ALA A 187 9.50 3.32 2.99
CA ALA A 187 8.09 3.45 3.33
C ALA A 187 7.18 2.83 2.26
N PHE A 188 6.11 2.20 2.72
CA PHE A 188 5.04 1.81 1.83
C PHE A 188 4.29 3.05 1.32
N LEU A 189 4.13 3.16 0.01
CA LEU A 189 3.28 4.12 -0.68
C LEU A 189 2.38 3.36 -1.65
N GLN A 190 1.21 3.93 -1.99
CA GLN A 190 0.38 3.40 -3.07
C GLN A 190 1.18 3.37 -4.38
N ALA A 191 0.91 2.37 -5.23
CA ALA A 191 1.75 2.06 -6.37
C ALA A 191 1.95 3.24 -7.33
N THR A 192 0.94 4.10 -7.49
CA THR A 192 1.00 5.33 -8.30
C THR A 192 0.36 6.49 -7.56
N ALA A 193 0.68 7.74 -7.94
CA ALA A 193 0.02 8.92 -7.39
C ALA A 193 -1.47 8.97 -7.77
N GLN A 194 -1.79 8.53 -9.00
CA GLN A 194 -3.17 8.48 -9.49
C GLN A 194 -4.03 7.48 -8.70
N SER A 195 -3.48 6.29 -8.41
CA SER A 195 -4.20 5.31 -7.59
C SER A 195 -4.37 5.76 -6.15
N GLU A 196 -3.38 6.45 -5.58
CA GLU A 196 -3.50 7.02 -4.23
C GLU A 196 -4.68 7.99 -4.17
N THR A 197 -4.78 8.91 -5.13
CA THR A 197 -5.92 9.85 -5.22
C THR A 197 -7.25 9.11 -5.42
N ALA A 198 -7.27 8.08 -6.30
CA ALA A 198 -8.49 7.31 -6.56
C ALA A 198 -8.95 6.52 -5.33
N ILE A 199 -8.03 5.90 -4.58
CA ILE A 199 -8.33 5.18 -3.33
C ILE A 199 -8.83 6.15 -2.26
N GLN A 200 -8.16 7.30 -2.08
CA GLN A 200 -8.60 8.34 -1.15
C GLN A 200 -10.03 8.80 -1.47
N GLN A 201 -10.30 9.08 -2.74
CA GLN A 201 -11.64 9.53 -3.18
C GLN A 201 -12.68 8.41 -2.95
N ALA A 202 -12.39 7.17 -3.33
CA ALA A 202 -13.30 6.05 -3.12
C ALA A 202 -13.62 5.82 -1.62
N VAL A 203 -12.64 5.98 -0.74
CA VAL A 203 -12.84 5.91 0.72
C VAL A 203 -13.70 7.09 1.22
N LEU A 204 -13.45 8.31 0.75
CA LEU A 204 -14.25 9.49 1.10
C LEU A 204 -15.69 9.37 0.62
N ASP A 205 -15.92 8.84 -0.59
CA ASP A 205 -17.26 8.61 -1.16
C ASP A 205 -17.99 7.46 -0.45
N ALA A 206 -17.22 6.52 0.09
CA ALA A 206 -17.75 5.44 0.92
C ALA A 206 -18.17 5.91 2.33
N LEU A 207 -17.81 7.11 2.78
CA LEU A 207 -18.27 7.63 4.08
C LEU A 207 -19.80 7.84 4.06
N PRO A 208 -20.49 7.67 5.22
CA PRO A 208 -21.90 8.00 5.33
C PRO A 208 -22.17 9.47 5.00
N ALA A 209 -23.19 9.74 4.18
CA ALA A 209 -23.53 11.11 3.73
C ALA A 209 -23.78 12.12 4.87
N ARG A 210 -24.20 11.66 6.06
CA ARG A 210 -24.47 12.46 7.25
C ARG A 210 -23.41 12.33 8.33
N LEU A 211 -22.16 12.03 7.94
CA LEU A 211 -21.07 11.98 8.91
C LEU A 211 -20.70 13.39 9.40
N GLY A 212 -20.97 13.68 10.66
CA GLY A 212 -20.66 14.98 11.25
C GLY A 212 -19.19 15.13 11.61
N LYS A 213 -18.69 16.37 11.73
CA LYS A 213 -17.29 16.66 12.12
C LYS A 213 -16.87 16.09 13.49
N ARG A 214 -17.83 15.75 14.35
CA ARG A 214 -17.61 15.12 15.67
C ARG A 214 -17.73 13.60 15.61
N ALA A 215 -18.09 13.02 14.49
CA ALA A 215 -18.16 11.58 14.33
C ALA A 215 -16.77 10.95 14.60
N SER A 216 -16.80 9.79 15.23
CA SER A 216 -15.61 9.02 15.58
C SER A 216 -15.31 7.98 14.50
N LEU A 217 -14.14 8.05 13.92
CA LEU A 217 -13.64 7.09 12.95
C LEU A 217 -12.38 6.43 13.49
N ILE A 218 -12.34 5.11 13.41
CA ILE A 218 -11.13 4.31 13.68
C ILE A 218 -10.55 3.88 12.35
N GLU A 219 -9.29 4.23 12.11
CA GLU A 219 -8.51 3.75 10.98
C GLU A 219 -7.46 2.73 11.45
N LEU A 220 -7.39 1.61 10.75
CA LEU A 220 -6.50 0.49 11.04
C LEU A 220 -5.52 0.31 9.89
N TYR A 221 -4.23 0.10 10.21
CA TYR A 221 -3.13 0.00 9.25
C TYR A 221 -2.85 1.33 8.52
N ALA A 222 -2.74 2.41 9.27
CA ALA A 222 -2.73 3.77 8.74
C ALA A 222 -1.47 4.16 7.93
N GLY A 223 -0.36 3.43 8.08
CA GLY A 223 0.90 3.75 7.42
C GLY A 223 1.38 5.17 7.72
N CYS A 224 1.80 5.89 6.69
CA CYS A 224 2.18 7.31 6.77
C CYS A 224 0.96 8.27 6.74
N GLY A 225 -0.27 7.75 6.78
CA GLY A 225 -1.49 8.57 6.83
C GLY A 225 -2.15 8.84 5.49
N THR A 226 -1.95 7.96 4.51
CA THR A 226 -2.57 8.07 3.17
C THR A 226 -4.08 8.29 3.26
N LEU A 227 -4.77 7.60 4.16
CA LEU A 227 -6.20 7.76 4.39
C LEU A 227 -6.49 8.66 5.59
N SER A 228 -5.65 8.62 6.66
CA SER A 228 -5.84 9.44 7.87
C SER A 228 -5.98 10.93 7.56
N LEU A 229 -5.13 11.43 6.67
CA LEU A 229 -5.07 12.87 6.40
C LEU A 229 -6.35 13.40 5.72
N PRO A 230 -6.85 12.82 4.61
CA PRO A 230 -8.10 13.26 4.03
C PRO A 230 -9.33 12.96 4.91
N LEU A 231 -9.32 11.84 5.66
CA LEU A 231 -10.39 11.51 6.61
C LEU A 231 -10.48 12.54 7.75
N GLY A 232 -9.33 13.04 8.24
CA GLY A 232 -9.26 14.09 9.25
C GLY A 232 -9.89 15.44 8.83
N ASP A 233 -10.14 15.67 7.55
CA ASP A 233 -10.91 16.83 7.08
C ASP A 233 -12.42 16.66 7.29
N ARG A 234 -12.87 15.42 7.41
CA ARG A 234 -14.28 15.03 7.52
C ARG A 234 -14.73 14.80 8.97
N CYS A 235 -13.89 14.14 9.80
CA CYS A 235 -14.29 13.70 11.14
C CYS A 235 -13.08 13.58 12.10
N GLN A 236 -13.30 13.10 13.33
CA GLN A 236 -12.24 12.74 14.26
C GLN A 236 -11.71 11.35 13.91
N VAL A 237 -10.41 11.23 13.65
CA VAL A 237 -9.74 9.98 13.26
C VAL A 237 -8.82 9.50 14.37
N GLN A 238 -9.00 8.25 14.79
CA GLN A 238 -8.03 7.54 15.60
C GLN A 238 -7.33 6.50 14.72
N ALA A 239 -6.09 6.78 14.33
CA ALA A 239 -5.29 5.97 13.41
C ALA A 239 -4.37 5.01 14.18
N TYR A 240 -4.35 3.74 13.78
CA TYR A 240 -3.49 2.70 14.35
C TYR A 240 -2.53 2.18 13.30
N GLU A 241 -1.23 2.14 13.66
CA GLU A 241 -0.15 1.65 12.82
C GLU A 241 0.89 0.92 13.66
N GLY A 242 1.42 -0.19 13.16
CA GLY A 242 2.43 -1.00 13.85
C GLY A 242 3.86 -0.55 13.61
N TYR A 243 4.12 0.15 12.49
CA TYR A 243 5.46 0.60 12.13
C TYR A 243 5.69 2.04 12.63
N GLU A 244 6.41 2.16 13.76
CA GLU A 244 6.64 3.44 14.44
C GLU A 244 7.19 4.55 13.53
N PRO A 245 8.16 4.31 12.60
CA PRO A 245 8.66 5.37 11.74
C PRO A 245 7.60 5.94 10.78
N ALA A 246 6.67 5.11 10.27
CA ALA A 246 5.56 5.59 9.44
C ALA A 246 4.58 6.43 10.27
N LEU A 247 4.29 5.98 11.49
CA LEU A 247 3.44 6.72 12.43
C LEU A 247 4.06 8.06 12.84
N ALA A 248 5.39 8.12 13.02
CA ALA A 248 6.11 9.36 13.30
C ALA A 248 5.97 10.37 12.16
N ALA A 249 6.02 9.91 10.90
CA ALA A 249 5.76 10.73 9.73
C ALA A 249 4.34 11.31 9.74
N LEU A 250 3.32 10.51 10.04
CA LEU A 250 1.94 10.98 10.20
C LEU A 250 1.82 12.00 11.33
N LYS A 251 2.41 11.73 12.48
CA LYS A 251 2.39 12.66 13.65
C LYS A 251 3.02 14.01 13.35
N SER A 252 4.07 14.05 12.52
CA SER A 252 4.79 15.28 12.16
C SER A 252 3.92 16.30 11.44
N VAL A 253 2.83 15.86 10.79
CA VAL A 253 1.88 16.74 10.11
C VAL A 253 1.08 17.59 11.11
N GLY A 254 0.89 17.13 12.34
CA GLY A 254 0.22 17.90 13.39
C GLY A 254 -1.27 18.16 13.15
N LYS A 255 -1.97 17.31 12.38
CA LYS A 255 -3.38 17.52 12.06
C LYS A 255 -4.26 17.29 13.29
N SER A 256 -4.94 18.33 13.75
CA SER A 256 -5.67 18.36 15.04
C SER A 256 -6.79 17.33 15.22
N ARG A 257 -7.34 16.81 14.10
CA ARG A 257 -8.40 15.79 14.14
C ARG A 257 -7.88 14.36 13.91
N VAL A 258 -6.57 14.18 13.78
CA VAL A 258 -5.95 12.89 13.61
C VAL A 258 -5.12 12.59 14.85
N THR A 259 -5.53 11.61 15.62
CA THR A 259 -4.73 11.02 16.69
C THR A 259 -4.19 9.69 16.24
N SER A 260 -2.95 9.38 16.57
CA SER A 260 -2.29 8.17 16.09
C SER A 260 -1.64 7.37 17.21
N VAL A 261 -1.80 6.05 17.16
CA VAL A 261 -1.36 5.09 18.17
C VAL A 261 -0.51 4.01 17.54
N CYS A 262 0.72 3.81 18.05
CA CYS A 262 1.56 2.69 17.63
C CYS A 262 1.02 1.39 18.21
N ARG A 263 0.62 0.45 17.33
CA ARG A 263 0.07 -0.83 17.73
C ARG A 263 0.16 -1.87 16.63
N ASP A 264 0.81 -2.97 16.91
CA ASP A 264 0.83 -4.15 16.04
C ASP A 264 -0.53 -4.87 16.12
N LEU A 265 -1.39 -4.63 15.14
CA LEU A 265 -2.74 -5.18 15.08
C LEU A 265 -2.78 -6.70 14.84
N ASN A 266 -1.69 -7.30 14.37
CA ASN A 266 -1.58 -8.75 14.22
C ASN A 266 -1.40 -9.45 15.57
N ARG A 267 -0.76 -8.76 16.53
CA ARG A 267 -0.52 -9.27 17.88
C ARG A 267 -1.54 -8.76 18.90
N GLN A 268 -1.97 -7.52 18.73
CA GLN A 268 -2.83 -6.80 19.67
C GLN A 268 -3.98 -6.12 18.92
N PRO A 269 -4.97 -6.85 18.41
CA PRO A 269 -6.11 -6.26 17.71
C PRO A 269 -6.88 -5.29 18.60
N ILE A 270 -7.53 -4.29 18.01
CA ILE A 270 -8.46 -3.42 18.72
C ILE A 270 -9.69 -4.25 19.06
N MET A 271 -10.07 -4.23 20.33
CA MET A 271 -11.17 -5.05 20.84
C MET A 271 -12.52 -4.58 20.33
N GLY A 272 -13.43 -5.52 20.10
CA GLY A 272 -14.77 -5.25 19.58
C GLY A 272 -15.53 -4.18 20.37
N LYS A 273 -15.42 -4.19 21.71
CA LYS A 273 -16.05 -3.17 22.58
C LYS A 273 -15.63 -1.71 22.28
N ASP A 274 -14.40 -1.54 21.78
CA ASP A 274 -13.88 -0.20 21.42
C ASP A 274 -14.21 0.15 19.97
N LEU A 275 -14.15 -0.83 19.06
CA LEU A 275 -14.60 -0.69 17.69
C LEU A 275 -16.10 -0.35 17.57
N GLY A 276 -16.93 -0.94 18.43
CA GLY A 276 -18.37 -0.67 18.45
C GLY A 276 -18.77 0.73 18.95
N LYS A 277 -17.81 1.54 19.43
CA LYS A 277 -18.03 2.95 19.78
C LYS A 277 -17.81 3.89 18.61
N ALA A 278 -17.14 3.42 17.55
CA ALA A 278 -16.88 4.20 16.35
C ALA A 278 -18.10 4.20 15.41
N ASP A 279 -18.36 5.34 14.80
CA ASP A 279 -19.38 5.46 13.75
C ASP A 279 -18.92 4.73 12.47
N VAL A 280 -17.62 4.79 12.19
CA VAL A 280 -17.00 4.17 11.00
C VAL A 280 -15.68 3.52 11.39
N VAL A 281 -15.44 2.31 10.88
CA VAL A 281 -14.11 1.68 10.88
C VAL A 281 -13.60 1.60 9.45
N VAL A 282 -12.43 2.17 9.18
CA VAL A 282 -11.72 2.08 7.90
C VAL A 282 -10.50 1.20 8.09
N LEU A 283 -10.21 0.30 7.15
CA LEU A 283 -9.02 -0.52 7.22
C LEU A 283 -8.42 -0.78 5.84
N ASP A 284 -7.07 -0.72 5.77
CA ASP A 284 -6.24 -1.04 4.59
C ASP A 284 -5.16 -2.06 5.02
N PRO A 285 -5.55 -3.33 5.24
CA PRO A 285 -4.66 -4.34 5.80
C PRO A 285 -3.62 -4.81 4.78
N PRO A 286 -2.53 -5.47 5.24
CA PRO A 286 -1.57 -6.12 4.35
C PRO A 286 -2.24 -7.17 3.45
N HIS A 287 -1.55 -7.58 2.38
CA HIS A 287 -2.01 -8.56 1.38
C HIS A 287 -2.65 -9.84 1.96
N ALA A 288 -2.26 -10.25 3.16
CA ALA A 288 -2.82 -11.42 3.84
C ALA A 288 -4.19 -11.21 4.51
N GLY A 289 -4.75 -9.99 4.44
CA GLY A 289 -6.00 -9.60 5.10
C GLY A 289 -5.85 -9.24 6.57
N ALA A 290 -6.95 -8.82 7.19
CA ALA A 290 -7.00 -8.32 8.57
C ALA A 290 -7.19 -9.43 9.63
N LYS A 291 -7.55 -10.63 9.24
CA LYS A 291 -7.60 -11.86 10.10
C LYS A 291 -8.25 -11.65 11.48
N LEU A 292 -7.40 -11.62 12.56
CA LEU A 292 -7.88 -11.47 13.95
C LEU A 292 -8.62 -10.14 14.14
N GLN A 293 -8.20 -9.10 13.47
CA GLN A 293 -8.84 -7.79 13.55
C GLN A 293 -10.27 -7.85 12.99
N MET A 294 -10.52 -8.60 11.90
CA MET A 294 -11.87 -8.76 11.35
C MET A 294 -12.84 -9.43 12.34
N ARG A 295 -12.36 -10.42 13.09
CA ARG A 295 -13.18 -11.02 14.17
C ARG A 295 -13.61 -9.98 15.20
N GLN A 296 -12.72 -9.07 15.57
CA GLN A 296 -13.04 -8.01 16.52
C GLN A 296 -14.01 -6.98 15.92
N ILE A 297 -13.89 -6.65 14.63
CA ILE A 297 -14.84 -5.79 13.93
C ILE A 297 -16.22 -6.44 13.90
N ALA A 298 -16.31 -7.72 13.55
CA ALA A 298 -17.56 -8.47 13.52
C ALA A 298 -18.22 -8.58 14.91
N LEU A 299 -17.44 -8.66 15.98
CA LEU A 299 -17.94 -8.66 17.37
C LEU A 299 -18.38 -7.26 17.82
N GLY A 300 -17.63 -6.23 17.47
CA GLY A 300 -17.91 -4.83 17.86
C GLY A 300 -19.09 -4.22 17.13
N LYS A 301 -19.33 -4.67 15.91
CA LYS A 301 -20.46 -4.24 15.07
C LYS A 301 -20.57 -2.72 14.93
N PRO A 302 -19.50 -1.99 14.51
CA PRO A 302 -19.64 -0.58 14.14
C PRO A 302 -20.69 -0.42 13.04
N ASP A 303 -21.30 0.75 12.91
CA ASP A 303 -22.38 0.94 11.95
C ASP A 303 -21.91 0.81 10.50
N TYR A 304 -20.66 1.26 10.22
CA TYR A 304 -20.05 1.18 8.89
C TYR A 304 -18.62 0.61 8.97
N VAL A 305 -18.29 -0.23 8.01
CA VAL A 305 -16.93 -0.73 7.77
C VAL A 305 -16.56 -0.40 6.33
N ILE A 306 -15.44 0.31 6.14
CA ILE A 306 -14.87 0.57 4.82
C ILE A 306 -13.57 -0.22 4.74
N TYR A 307 -13.55 -1.19 3.83
CA TYR A 307 -12.44 -2.11 3.65
C TYR A 307 -11.72 -1.81 2.33
N VAL A 308 -10.44 -1.48 2.41
CA VAL A 308 -9.53 -1.38 1.26
C VAL A 308 -8.75 -2.68 1.17
N SER A 309 -8.69 -3.30 -0.01
CA SER A 309 -8.03 -4.61 -0.17
C SER A 309 -7.31 -4.72 -1.51
N CYS A 310 -6.05 -5.13 -1.47
CA CYS A 310 -5.27 -5.45 -2.66
C CYS A 310 -5.35 -6.93 -3.08
N ASN A 311 -6.11 -7.77 -2.36
CA ASN A 311 -6.20 -9.21 -2.60
C ASN A 311 -7.64 -9.71 -2.53
N PRO A 312 -8.28 -10.08 -3.65
CA PRO A 312 -9.66 -10.57 -3.67
C PRO A 312 -9.89 -11.81 -2.79
N ALA A 313 -8.91 -12.71 -2.66
CA ALA A 313 -9.05 -13.89 -1.82
C ALA A 313 -9.05 -13.56 -0.32
N ALA A 314 -8.20 -12.62 0.11
CA ALA A 314 -8.20 -12.11 1.48
C ALA A 314 -9.49 -11.33 1.76
N LEU A 315 -9.95 -10.50 0.82
CA LEU A 315 -11.23 -9.79 0.90
C LEU A 315 -12.39 -10.75 1.11
N SER A 316 -12.48 -11.83 0.32
CA SER A 316 -13.54 -12.83 0.47
C SER A 316 -13.58 -13.45 1.87
N ASN A 317 -12.42 -13.84 2.39
CA ASN A 317 -12.31 -14.46 3.72
C ASN A 317 -12.70 -13.50 4.84
N ASP A 318 -12.23 -12.25 4.77
CA ASP A 318 -12.51 -11.24 5.79
C ASP A 318 -13.96 -10.74 5.70
N ALA A 319 -14.47 -10.48 4.50
CA ALA A 319 -15.85 -10.03 4.27
C ALA A 319 -16.88 -11.08 4.70
N SER A 320 -16.58 -12.38 4.60
CA SER A 320 -17.49 -13.44 5.07
C SER A 320 -17.85 -13.31 6.56
N GLN A 321 -16.93 -12.77 7.38
CA GLN A 321 -17.18 -12.53 8.81
C GLN A 321 -18.17 -11.36 9.01
N LEU A 322 -18.14 -10.36 8.10
CA LEU A 322 -19.12 -9.26 8.11
C LEU A 322 -20.51 -9.74 7.67
N ALA A 323 -20.59 -10.61 6.66
CA ALA A 323 -21.86 -11.21 6.23
C ALA A 323 -22.51 -11.98 7.39
N GLN A 324 -21.74 -12.83 8.08
CA GLN A 324 -22.19 -13.57 9.27
C GLN A 324 -22.60 -12.65 10.44
N ALA A 325 -21.98 -11.47 10.54
CA ALA A 325 -22.32 -10.48 11.57
C ALA A 325 -23.53 -9.60 11.23
N GLY A 326 -24.14 -9.78 10.05
CA GLY A 326 -25.35 -9.08 9.60
C GLY A 326 -25.06 -7.73 8.97
N TYR A 327 -23.96 -7.62 8.22
CA TYR A 327 -23.69 -6.47 7.34
C TYR A 327 -24.23 -6.74 5.94
N ARG A 328 -24.57 -5.66 5.24
CA ARG A 328 -24.82 -5.65 3.79
C ARG A 328 -23.74 -4.85 3.08
N LEU A 329 -23.42 -5.21 1.88
CA LEU A 329 -22.52 -4.45 0.98
C LEU A 329 -23.31 -3.32 0.33
N GLU A 330 -22.80 -2.08 0.41
CA GLU A 330 -23.48 -0.92 -0.16
C GLU A 330 -22.78 -0.35 -1.40
N THR A 331 -21.43 -0.30 -1.39
CA THR A 331 -20.65 0.22 -2.52
C THR A 331 -19.40 -0.60 -2.75
N VAL A 332 -18.97 -0.66 -4.01
CA VAL A 332 -17.71 -1.26 -4.44
C VAL A 332 -17.04 -0.31 -5.44
N SER A 333 -15.77 -0.03 -5.20
CA SER A 333 -14.90 0.66 -6.16
C SER A 333 -13.69 -0.22 -6.44
N VAL A 334 -13.34 -0.42 -7.70
CA VAL A 334 -12.20 -1.23 -8.15
C VAL A 334 -11.14 -0.32 -8.74
N ILE A 335 -9.92 -0.38 -8.20
CA ILE A 335 -8.80 0.45 -8.64
C ILE A 335 -7.67 -0.47 -9.13
N ASP A 336 -7.45 -0.53 -10.45
CA ASP A 336 -6.33 -1.26 -11.02
C ASP A 336 -5.06 -0.42 -10.97
N GLN A 337 -4.35 -0.50 -9.83
CA GLN A 337 -3.02 0.10 -9.64
C GLN A 337 -1.87 -0.85 -9.97
N PHE A 338 -2.16 -2.10 -10.28
CA PHE A 338 -1.17 -3.16 -10.56
C PHE A 338 -1.28 -3.64 -12.01
N LEU A 339 -1.07 -2.70 -12.94
CA LEU A 339 -1.27 -2.95 -14.36
C LEU A 339 -0.55 -4.22 -14.84
N TRP A 340 -1.28 -5.09 -15.57
CA TRP A 340 -0.85 -6.39 -16.08
C TRP A 340 -0.41 -7.43 -15.03
N SER A 341 -0.73 -7.18 -13.76
CA SER A 341 -0.65 -8.17 -12.67
C SER A 341 -2.06 -8.67 -12.33
N PRO A 342 -2.24 -9.87 -11.77
CA PRO A 342 -3.56 -10.32 -11.30
C PRO A 342 -4.05 -9.58 -10.05
N GLU A 343 -3.19 -8.84 -9.38
CA GLU A 343 -3.54 -8.05 -8.21
C GLU A 343 -4.45 -6.87 -8.59
N THR A 344 -5.37 -6.53 -7.71
CA THR A 344 -6.26 -5.38 -7.88
C THR A 344 -6.62 -4.79 -6.53
N GLU A 345 -6.89 -3.49 -6.50
CA GLU A 345 -7.37 -2.80 -5.29
C GLU A 345 -8.88 -2.68 -5.33
N ALA A 346 -9.54 -2.87 -4.19
CA ALA A 346 -10.97 -2.68 -4.03
C ALA A 346 -11.27 -1.87 -2.77
N VAL A 347 -12.21 -0.94 -2.86
CA VAL A 347 -12.76 -0.21 -1.71
C VAL A 347 -14.22 -0.61 -1.56
N CYS A 348 -14.56 -1.25 -0.44
CA CYS A 348 -15.89 -1.80 -0.18
C CYS A 348 -16.49 -1.16 1.07
N ARG A 349 -17.72 -0.64 0.98
CA ARG A 349 -18.48 -0.18 2.14
C ARG A 349 -19.50 -1.21 2.57
N PHE A 350 -19.38 -1.63 3.82
CA PHE A 350 -20.33 -2.49 4.49
C PHE A 350 -21.10 -1.70 5.55
N LYS A 351 -22.41 -1.91 5.61
CA LYS A 351 -23.29 -1.29 6.59
C LYS A 351 -24.00 -2.34 7.41
N ARG A 352 -24.00 -2.16 8.71
CA ARG A 352 -24.73 -3.03 9.62
C ARG A 352 -26.24 -2.92 9.40
N GLU A 353 -26.93 -4.04 9.24
CA GLU A 353 -28.38 -4.06 9.22
C GLU A 353 -28.94 -3.81 10.63
N SER A 354 -29.81 -2.82 10.75
CA SER A 354 -30.50 -2.58 12.03
C SER A 354 -31.55 -3.66 12.26
N SER A 355 -31.56 -4.28 13.43
CA SER A 355 -32.52 -5.32 13.86
C SER A 355 -33.98 -4.84 13.97
N ARG A 356 -34.38 -3.77 13.28
CA ARG A 356 -35.71 -3.14 13.37
C ARG A 356 -36.84 -3.84 12.60
N ARG A 357 -36.62 -5.01 11.96
CA ARG A 357 -37.68 -5.70 11.17
C ARG A 357 -38.45 -6.85 11.89
N SER A 358 -38.18 -7.14 13.16
CA SER A 358 -38.86 -8.28 13.85
C SER A 358 -39.95 -7.86 14.85
N ARG A 359 -40.40 -6.59 14.93
CA ARG A 359 -41.51 -6.21 15.84
C ARG A 359 -42.87 -6.03 15.18
N ASN A 360 -43.00 -6.09 13.84
CA ASN A 360 -44.29 -5.90 13.14
C ASN A 360 -44.86 -7.16 12.49
N ALA A 361 -44.34 -8.38 12.79
CA ALA A 361 -44.86 -9.62 12.23
C ALA A 361 -45.64 -10.50 13.25
N LEU A 362 -45.90 -9.96 14.44
CA LEU A 362 -46.68 -10.69 15.47
C LEU A 362 -47.90 -9.91 15.98
N SER A 363 -48.55 -9.16 15.13
CA SER A 363 -49.88 -8.58 15.41
C SER A 363 -50.74 -8.62 14.15
N HIS A 364 -51.21 -9.79 13.82
CA HIS A 364 -52.50 -10.03 13.15
C HIS A 364 -52.96 -11.45 13.44
#